data_c7a87db47f19aa8933f9f4465ae668ae
#
_entry.id   c7a87db47f19aa8933f9f4465ae668ae
#
_cell.length_a   1.000
_cell.length_b   1.000
_cell.length_c   1.000
_cell.angle_alpha   90.00
_cell.angle_beta   90.00
_cell.angle_gamma   90.00
#
_symmetry.space_group_name_H-M   'P 1'
#
loop_
_entity.id
_entity.type
_entity.pdbx_description
1 polymer ?
#
loop_
_entity_poly.entity_id
_entity_poly.type
_entity_poly.pdbx_seq_one_letter_code
_entity_poly.pdbx_strand_id
1 'polypeptide(L)'
;MIRGKIKKMMAAALAATMVFTMTACGSDSEEKTADGYAKEIYLYNWSEYMSEDVLNKFEEEYGIKVVETTFESNDEMLAKLMAGGGSEYDIAVPSNFYIESMKANDLLEPLDKDVITNYDNIDETYRTMQCDPDGEYCVPYMGTSCVWIANKKMLDDYGIEIHKMDDLKNDNLKNNILLVDDSQAIMSVGLLGCDLDPTSGNLDDIAKA
;
A
#
# COMPACT_ATOMS: atom_id res chain seq x y z
N MET A 1 -41.39 -48.92 28.56
CA MET A 1 -39.98 -49.36 28.35
C MET A 1 -39.39 -49.01 26.99
N ILE A 2 -40.16 -48.52 26.06
CA ILE A 2 -39.73 -48.20 24.65
C ILE A 2 -39.20 -46.75 24.53
N ARG A 3 -39.72 -45.79 25.32
CA ARG A 3 -39.30 -44.37 25.27
C ARG A 3 -37.87 -44.09 25.72
N GLY A 4 -37.28 -44.93 26.59
CA GLY A 4 -35.90 -44.75 27.08
C GLY A 4 -34.83 -45.22 26.06
N LYS A 5 -35.14 -46.18 25.23
CA LYS A 5 -34.23 -46.71 24.18
C LYS A 5 -34.10 -45.75 23.00
N ILE A 6 -35.21 -45.08 22.62
CA ILE A 6 -35.18 -44.07 21.53
C ILE A 6 -34.38 -42.84 21.92
N LYS A 7 -34.47 -42.35 23.17
CA LYS A 7 -33.66 -41.24 23.63
C LYS A 7 -32.13 -41.55 23.68
N LYS A 8 -31.78 -42.81 24.01
CA LYS A 8 -30.35 -43.21 24.02
C LYS A 8 -29.83 -43.45 22.58
N MET A 9 -30.65 -43.89 21.65
CA MET A 9 -30.27 -43.99 20.22
C MET A 9 -30.14 -42.62 19.57
N MET A 10 -31.01 -41.66 19.88
CA MET A 10 -30.87 -40.27 19.38
C MET A 10 -29.64 -39.56 19.95
N ALA A 11 -29.29 -39.79 21.25
CA ALA A 11 -28.07 -39.23 21.82
C ALA A 11 -26.78 -39.84 21.26
N ALA A 12 -26.81 -41.13 20.89
CA ALA A 12 -25.66 -41.77 20.22
C ALA A 12 -25.52 -41.34 18.75
N ALA A 13 -26.61 -41.05 18.06
CA ALA A 13 -26.60 -40.54 16.67
C ALA A 13 -26.10 -39.06 16.65
N LEU A 14 -26.46 -38.24 17.63
CA LEU A 14 -25.92 -36.87 17.73
C LEU A 14 -24.43 -36.83 18.11
N ALA A 15 -23.95 -37.78 18.95
CA ALA A 15 -22.55 -37.88 19.29
C ALA A 15 -21.67 -38.37 18.13
N ALA A 16 -22.23 -39.25 17.26
CA ALA A 16 -21.51 -39.72 16.07
C ALA A 16 -21.40 -38.66 14.96
N THR A 17 -22.35 -37.72 14.87
CA THR A 17 -22.28 -36.59 13.91
C THR A 17 -21.31 -35.49 14.35
N MET A 18 -20.99 -35.34 15.65
CA MET A 18 -20.00 -34.37 16.14
C MET A 18 -18.55 -34.83 16.01
N VAL A 19 -18.29 -36.11 15.77
CA VAL A 19 -16.91 -36.62 15.60
C VAL A 19 -16.43 -36.50 14.15
N PHE A 20 -17.35 -36.31 13.18
CA PHE A 20 -16.97 -36.14 11.75
C PHE A 20 -16.74 -34.69 11.33
N THR A 21 -16.93 -33.69 12.21
CA THR A 21 -16.70 -32.27 11.90
C THR A 21 -15.38 -31.70 12.45
N MET A 22 -14.52 -32.52 13.07
CA MET A 22 -13.22 -32.09 13.55
C MET A 22 -12.02 -32.50 12.68
N THR A 23 -12.25 -33.01 11.48
CA THR A 23 -11.17 -33.29 10.50
C THR A 23 -11.19 -32.35 9.30
N ALA A 24 -11.76 -31.15 9.46
CA ALA A 24 -11.61 -30.06 8.50
C ALA A 24 -10.79 -28.92 9.11
N CYS A 25 -9.72 -29.23 9.88
CA CYS A 25 -8.53 -28.42 9.81
C CYS A 25 -7.79 -28.90 8.56
N GLY A 26 -8.25 -28.41 7.41
CA GLY A 26 -7.42 -28.36 6.24
C GLY A 26 -6.21 -27.53 6.65
N SER A 27 -5.04 -28.15 6.78
CA SER A 27 -3.83 -27.43 6.44
C SER A 27 -4.08 -26.97 5.02
N ASP A 28 -4.32 -25.67 4.81
CA ASP A 28 -4.09 -25.07 3.52
C ASP A 28 -2.62 -25.36 3.22
N SER A 29 -2.37 -26.46 2.55
CA SER A 29 -1.09 -26.70 1.92
C SER A 29 -1.07 -25.70 0.78
N GLU A 30 -0.48 -24.53 1.02
CA GLU A 30 -0.17 -23.59 -0.05
C GLU A 30 0.42 -24.39 -1.20
N GLU A 31 -0.22 -24.33 -2.34
CA GLU A 31 0.30 -24.97 -3.54
C GLU A 31 1.63 -24.30 -3.87
N LYS A 32 2.71 -25.12 -3.98
CA LYS A 32 4.07 -24.65 -4.23
C LYS A 32 4.48 -24.89 -5.68
N THR A 33 5.36 -24.03 -6.19
CA THR A 33 6.08 -24.25 -7.44
C THR A 33 7.02 -25.45 -7.33
N ALA A 34 7.62 -25.89 -8.45
CA ALA A 34 8.61 -26.96 -8.44
C ALA A 34 9.83 -26.65 -7.56
N ASP A 35 10.17 -25.38 -7.42
CA ASP A 35 11.30 -24.89 -6.60
C ASP A 35 10.90 -24.58 -5.14
N GLY A 36 9.65 -24.84 -4.76
CA GLY A 36 9.16 -24.74 -3.39
C GLY A 36 8.61 -23.36 -2.97
N TYR A 37 8.48 -22.42 -3.91
CA TYR A 37 7.86 -21.10 -3.67
C TYR A 37 6.33 -21.19 -3.67
N ALA A 38 5.67 -20.20 -3.09
CA ALA A 38 4.22 -20.01 -3.23
C ALA A 38 3.85 -19.89 -4.73
N LYS A 39 2.69 -20.37 -5.13
CA LYS A 39 2.20 -20.23 -6.52
C LYS A 39 1.56 -18.89 -6.82
N GLU A 40 1.18 -18.17 -5.80
CA GLU A 40 0.59 -16.84 -5.89
C GLU A 40 1.26 -15.92 -4.89
N ILE A 41 1.43 -14.65 -5.25
CA ILE A 41 1.81 -13.56 -4.36
C ILE A 41 0.79 -12.43 -4.53
N TYR A 42 0.47 -11.76 -3.43
CA TYR A 42 -0.54 -10.72 -3.36
C TYR A 42 0.14 -9.37 -3.24
N LEU A 43 0.01 -8.56 -4.31
CA LEU A 43 0.60 -7.23 -4.43
C LEU A 43 -0.48 -6.17 -4.18
N TYR A 44 -0.25 -5.26 -3.22
CA TYR A 44 -1.09 -4.10 -2.97
C TYR A 44 -0.41 -2.83 -3.45
N ASN A 45 -0.87 -2.26 -4.55
CA ASN A 45 -0.16 -1.27 -5.34
C ASN A 45 -1.04 -0.07 -5.69
N TRP A 46 -0.43 0.99 -6.17
CA TRP A 46 -1.12 2.10 -6.81
C TRP A 46 -1.73 1.67 -8.14
N SER A 47 -2.88 2.25 -8.48
CA SER A 47 -3.44 2.10 -9.83
C SER A 47 -2.43 2.57 -10.89
N GLU A 48 -2.37 1.86 -12.02
CA GLU A 48 -1.54 2.19 -13.19
C GLU A 48 0.00 2.21 -12.95
N TYR A 49 0.50 1.70 -11.82
CA TYR A 49 1.94 1.65 -11.55
C TYR A 49 2.64 0.45 -12.15
N MET A 50 1.93 -0.64 -12.40
CA MET A 50 2.50 -1.87 -12.95
C MET A 50 1.79 -2.25 -14.26
N SER A 51 2.53 -2.56 -15.30
CA SER A 51 1.92 -3.04 -16.53
C SER A 51 1.65 -4.55 -16.46
N GLU A 52 0.54 -5.00 -17.03
CA GLU A 52 0.20 -6.42 -17.13
C GLU A 52 1.31 -7.24 -17.80
N ASP A 53 2.01 -6.66 -18.79
CA ASP A 53 3.13 -7.33 -19.48
C ASP A 53 4.28 -7.69 -18.53
N VAL A 54 4.52 -6.86 -17.50
CA VAL A 54 5.56 -7.12 -16.49
C VAL A 54 5.13 -8.27 -15.57
N LEU A 55 3.88 -8.24 -15.12
CA LEU A 55 3.31 -9.30 -14.27
C LEU A 55 3.29 -10.64 -15.00
N ASN A 56 2.84 -10.65 -16.26
CA ASN A 56 2.80 -11.86 -17.10
C ASN A 56 4.22 -12.44 -17.33
N LYS A 57 5.22 -11.61 -17.58
CA LYS A 57 6.61 -12.07 -17.72
C LYS A 57 7.16 -12.67 -16.43
N PHE A 58 6.82 -12.08 -15.28
CA PHE A 58 7.20 -12.62 -13.99
C PHE A 58 6.57 -14.01 -13.77
N GLU A 59 5.28 -14.15 -14.08
CA GLU A 59 4.58 -15.44 -13.99
C GLU A 59 5.19 -16.47 -14.95
N GLU A 60 5.51 -16.09 -16.19
CA GLU A 60 6.15 -16.98 -17.16
C GLU A 60 7.55 -17.44 -16.71
N GLU A 61 8.33 -16.55 -16.09
CA GLU A 61 9.70 -16.84 -15.67
C GLU A 61 9.77 -17.66 -14.38
N TYR A 62 8.94 -17.34 -13.39
CA TYR A 62 9.00 -17.93 -12.05
C TYR A 62 7.90 -18.94 -11.75
N GLY A 63 6.86 -19.02 -12.58
CA GLY A 63 5.67 -19.86 -12.34
C GLY A 63 4.86 -19.40 -11.12
N ILE A 64 4.99 -18.13 -10.74
CA ILE A 64 4.31 -17.51 -9.60
C ILE A 64 3.37 -16.43 -10.14
N LYS A 65 2.08 -16.62 -9.90
CA LYS A 65 1.06 -15.64 -10.27
C LYS A 65 1.08 -14.44 -9.33
N VAL A 66 1.01 -13.23 -9.88
CA VAL A 66 0.84 -12.01 -9.10
C VAL A 66 -0.62 -11.60 -9.10
N VAL A 67 -1.23 -11.55 -7.92
CA VAL A 67 -2.59 -11.06 -7.71
C VAL A 67 -2.49 -9.62 -7.24
N GLU A 68 -2.66 -8.68 -8.19
CA GLU A 68 -2.61 -7.25 -7.86
C GLU A 68 -3.97 -6.75 -7.37
N THR A 69 -3.94 -6.01 -6.28
CA THR A 69 -5.04 -5.18 -5.77
C THR A 69 -4.55 -3.74 -5.72
N THR A 70 -5.37 -2.80 -6.13
CA THR A 70 -4.96 -1.39 -6.21
C THR A 70 -5.64 -0.52 -5.16
N PHE A 71 -5.01 0.63 -4.87
CA PHE A 71 -5.53 1.70 -4.03
C PHE A 71 -5.27 3.07 -4.70
N GLU A 72 -6.01 4.10 -4.25
CA GLU A 72 -5.94 5.44 -4.82
C GLU A 72 -5.30 6.46 -3.86
N SER A 73 -5.14 6.10 -2.57
CA SER A 73 -4.46 6.93 -1.58
C SER A 73 -3.73 6.10 -0.54
N ASN A 74 -2.65 6.66 0.03
CA ASN A 74 -1.94 6.02 1.14
C ASN A 74 -2.83 5.87 2.38
N ASP A 75 -3.76 6.82 2.62
CA ASP A 75 -4.68 6.75 3.75
C ASP A 75 -5.61 5.53 3.64
N GLU A 76 -6.15 5.27 2.45
CA GLU A 76 -6.95 4.07 2.16
C GLU A 76 -6.13 2.79 2.39
N MET A 77 -4.93 2.76 1.82
CA MET A 77 -4.00 1.63 1.95
C MET A 77 -3.71 1.33 3.42
N LEU A 78 -3.26 2.33 4.19
CA LEU A 78 -2.92 2.16 5.60
C LEU A 78 -4.13 1.73 6.43
N ALA A 79 -5.30 2.35 6.24
CA ALA A 79 -6.52 2.02 6.96
C ALA A 79 -6.92 0.56 6.71
N LYS A 80 -6.80 0.06 5.49
CA LYS A 80 -7.10 -1.34 5.14
C LYS A 80 -6.12 -2.30 5.80
N LEU A 81 -4.81 -2.02 5.75
CA LEU A 81 -3.80 -2.86 6.39
C LEU A 81 -3.99 -2.93 7.91
N MET A 82 -4.27 -1.79 8.55
CA MET A 82 -4.54 -1.72 10.00
C MET A 82 -5.83 -2.44 10.41
N ALA A 83 -6.84 -2.50 9.55
CA ALA A 83 -8.09 -3.20 9.82
C ALA A 83 -7.97 -4.75 9.77
N GLY A 84 -6.76 -5.28 9.62
CA GLY A 84 -6.46 -6.71 9.54
C GLY A 84 -6.21 -7.20 8.12
N GLY A 85 -6.25 -6.30 7.12
CA GLY A 85 -5.92 -6.62 5.73
C GLY A 85 -4.43 -6.87 5.49
N GLY A 86 -3.55 -6.60 6.48
CA GLY A 86 -2.10 -6.82 6.35
C GLY A 86 -1.72 -8.28 6.10
N SER A 87 -2.49 -9.23 6.61
CA SER A 87 -2.28 -10.67 6.37
C SER A 87 -2.77 -11.14 5.00
N GLU A 88 -3.42 -10.27 4.21
CA GLU A 88 -3.93 -10.59 2.87
C GLU A 88 -2.92 -10.26 1.77
N TYR A 89 -1.84 -9.56 2.10
CA TYR A 89 -0.86 -9.08 1.12
C TYR A 89 0.56 -9.47 1.52
N ASP A 90 1.34 -9.89 0.52
CA ASP A 90 2.77 -10.21 0.67
C ASP A 90 3.62 -8.95 0.45
N ILE A 91 3.19 -8.06 -0.43
CA ILE A 91 3.90 -6.84 -0.79
C ILE A 91 2.92 -5.67 -0.85
N ALA A 92 3.27 -4.55 -0.20
CA ALA A 92 2.59 -3.28 -0.36
C ALA A 92 3.55 -2.21 -0.93
N VAL A 93 3.03 -1.29 -1.74
CA VAL A 93 3.80 -0.22 -2.40
C VAL A 93 3.35 1.16 -1.89
N PRO A 94 3.69 1.53 -0.64
CA PRO A 94 3.37 2.84 -0.09
C PRO A 94 4.28 3.94 -0.64
N SER A 95 3.85 5.20 -0.47
CA SER A 95 4.79 6.31 -0.53
C SER A 95 5.74 6.27 0.66
N ASN A 96 6.98 6.71 0.45
CA ASN A 96 8.05 6.62 1.45
C ASN A 96 7.70 7.23 2.81
N PHE A 97 6.92 8.30 2.85
CA PHE A 97 6.51 8.97 4.09
C PHE A 97 5.47 8.19 4.92
N TYR A 98 4.91 7.08 4.41
CA TYR A 98 4.05 6.15 5.17
C TYR A 98 4.83 5.01 5.83
N ILE A 99 6.09 4.78 5.44
CA ILE A 99 6.91 3.69 5.98
C ILE A 99 7.05 3.78 7.51
N GLU A 100 7.28 4.97 8.07
CA GLU A 100 7.37 5.14 9.52
C GLU A 100 6.07 4.76 10.25
N SER A 101 4.92 5.16 9.69
CA SER A 101 3.61 4.78 10.24
C SER A 101 3.37 3.28 10.15
N MET A 102 3.77 2.64 9.06
CA MET A 102 3.65 1.19 8.89
C MET A 102 4.55 0.44 9.87
N LYS A 103 5.79 0.89 10.08
CA LYS A 103 6.71 0.34 11.10
C LYS A 103 6.12 0.48 12.51
N ALA A 104 5.57 1.65 12.84
CA ALA A 104 4.99 1.92 14.16
C ALA A 104 3.73 1.07 14.46
N ASN A 105 3.10 0.51 13.45
CA ASN A 105 1.93 -0.36 13.57
C ASN A 105 2.24 -1.84 13.28
N ASP A 106 3.52 -2.24 13.28
CA ASP A 106 3.98 -3.62 13.07
C ASP A 106 3.44 -4.23 11.75
N LEU A 107 3.36 -3.43 10.68
CA LEU A 107 2.85 -3.85 9.37
C LEU A 107 3.96 -4.27 8.39
N LEU A 108 5.22 -4.17 8.77
CA LEU A 108 6.37 -4.47 7.93
C LEU A 108 7.27 -5.51 8.60
N GLU A 109 7.71 -6.48 7.81
CA GLU A 109 8.76 -7.43 8.19
C GLU A 109 10.12 -6.93 7.68
N PRO A 110 11.21 -7.14 8.42
CA PRO A 110 12.56 -6.83 7.94
C PRO A 110 12.92 -7.65 6.69
N LEU A 111 13.57 -6.99 5.74
CA LEU A 111 14.03 -7.61 4.50
C LEU A 111 15.25 -8.53 4.76
N ASP A 112 15.21 -9.72 4.19
CA ASP A 112 16.37 -10.61 4.14
C ASP A 112 17.30 -10.22 2.98
N LYS A 113 18.36 -9.46 3.29
CA LYS A 113 19.33 -8.99 2.30
C LYS A 113 20.20 -10.11 1.74
N ASP A 114 20.29 -11.25 2.40
CA ASP A 114 21.00 -12.42 1.87
C ASP A 114 20.21 -13.06 0.70
N VAL A 115 18.89 -12.88 0.70
CA VAL A 115 18.01 -13.33 -0.40
C VAL A 115 17.92 -12.28 -1.50
N ILE A 116 17.86 -10.97 -1.17
CA ILE A 116 17.76 -9.87 -2.14
C ILE A 116 19.17 -9.49 -2.63
N THR A 117 19.79 -10.38 -3.38
CA THR A 117 21.21 -10.25 -3.80
C THR A 117 21.48 -9.12 -4.78
N ASN A 118 20.47 -8.56 -5.42
CA ASN A 118 20.57 -7.48 -6.41
C ASN A 118 20.14 -6.10 -5.86
N TYR A 119 19.98 -5.98 -4.53
CA TYR A 119 19.65 -4.70 -3.87
C TYR A 119 20.64 -3.59 -4.21
N ASP A 120 21.93 -3.94 -4.37
CA ASP A 120 23.00 -2.99 -4.71
C ASP A 120 22.92 -2.42 -6.14
N ASN A 121 22.07 -2.97 -7.00
CA ASN A 121 21.80 -2.39 -8.33
C ASN A 121 20.96 -1.08 -8.24
N ILE A 122 20.33 -0.81 -7.09
CA ILE A 122 19.59 0.43 -6.86
C ILE A 122 20.59 1.55 -6.55
N ASP A 123 20.40 2.72 -7.16
CA ASP A 123 21.22 3.89 -6.90
C ASP A 123 21.24 4.26 -5.40
N GLU A 124 22.42 4.55 -4.87
CA GLU A 124 22.64 4.84 -3.44
C GLU A 124 21.74 5.97 -2.93
N THR A 125 21.47 6.98 -3.76
CA THR A 125 20.58 8.11 -3.42
C THR A 125 19.19 7.64 -2.99
N TYR A 126 18.68 6.56 -3.59
CA TYR A 126 17.36 6.01 -3.26
C TYR A 126 17.41 4.97 -2.15
N ARG A 127 18.57 4.30 -1.95
CA ARG A 127 18.74 3.28 -0.89
C ARG A 127 18.84 3.87 0.52
N THR A 128 19.17 5.16 0.65
CA THR A 128 19.38 5.86 1.92
C THR A 128 18.25 6.84 2.20
N MET A 129 17.01 6.38 2.10
CA MET A 129 15.83 7.20 2.40
C MET A 129 15.73 7.51 3.90
N GLN A 130 15.31 8.71 4.25
CA GLN A 130 15.15 9.14 5.65
C GLN A 130 14.21 8.21 6.44
N CYS A 131 13.16 7.71 5.82
CA CYS A 131 12.18 6.80 6.44
C CYS A 131 12.74 5.40 6.72
N ASP A 132 13.79 4.99 6.00
CA ASP A 132 14.45 3.69 6.14
C ASP A 132 15.94 3.80 5.76
N PRO A 133 16.75 4.51 6.57
CA PRO A 133 18.13 4.86 6.22
C PRO A 133 19.06 3.65 6.06
N ASP A 134 18.74 2.55 6.72
CA ASP A 134 19.50 1.30 6.65
C ASP A 134 18.95 0.33 5.58
N GLY A 135 17.84 0.68 4.91
CA GLY A 135 17.16 -0.17 3.92
C GLY A 135 16.70 -1.49 4.52
N GLU A 136 16.22 -1.46 5.75
CA GLU A 136 15.85 -2.68 6.49
C GLU A 136 14.46 -3.19 6.10
N TYR A 137 13.56 -2.31 5.71
CA TYR A 137 12.14 -2.65 5.53
C TYR A 137 11.63 -2.44 4.11
N CYS A 138 12.30 -1.66 3.27
CA CYS A 138 11.77 -1.38 1.94
C CYS A 138 12.82 -1.39 0.84
N VAL A 139 12.32 -1.71 -0.36
CA VAL A 139 13.06 -1.63 -1.62
C VAL A 139 12.49 -0.48 -2.42
N PRO A 140 13.28 0.55 -2.77
CA PRO A 140 12.84 1.63 -3.63
C PRO A 140 12.41 1.10 -5.00
N TYR A 141 11.17 1.42 -5.39
CA TYR A 141 10.58 0.95 -6.66
C TYR A 141 10.52 2.05 -7.71
N MET A 142 9.90 3.19 -7.35
CA MET A 142 9.66 4.29 -8.27
C MET A 142 9.84 5.63 -7.56
N GLY A 143 10.52 6.57 -8.21
CA GLY A 143 10.58 7.97 -7.80
C GLY A 143 9.61 8.81 -8.61
N THR A 144 8.82 9.64 -7.93
CA THR A 144 7.87 10.57 -8.55
C THR A 144 8.14 12.00 -8.13
N SER A 145 7.70 12.96 -8.94
CA SER A 145 7.76 14.37 -8.60
C SER A 145 6.36 14.97 -8.61
N CYS A 146 6.03 15.72 -7.56
CA CYS A 146 4.82 16.54 -7.57
C CYS A 146 5.06 17.78 -8.45
N VAL A 147 4.23 17.95 -9.46
CA VAL A 147 4.34 19.07 -10.40
C VAL A 147 2.98 19.75 -10.57
N TRP A 148 3.00 21.05 -10.86
CA TRP A 148 1.81 21.77 -11.26
C TRP A 148 1.58 21.59 -12.76
N ILE A 149 0.37 21.19 -13.12
CA ILE A 149 -0.09 21.15 -14.49
C ILE A 149 -1.19 22.19 -14.65
N ALA A 150 -1.01 23.12 -15.58
CA ALA A 150 -1.95 24.19 -15.81
C ALA A 150 -2.59 24.09 -17.22
N ASN A 151 -3.90 24.30 -17.28
CA ASN A 151 -4.58 24.48 -18.55
C ASN A 151 -4.27 25.89 -19.07
N LYS A 152 -3.32 25.99 -19.99
CA LYS A 152 -2.85 27.27 -20.54
C LYS A 152 -4.00 28.11 -21.12
N LYS A 153 -4.93 27.51 -21.87
CA LYS A 153 -6.05 28.26 -22.46
C LYS A 153 -6.92 28.90 -21.36
N MET A 154 -7.15 28.18 -20.27
CA MET A 154 -7.96 28.68 -19.15
C MET A 154 -7.25 29.84 -18.43
N LEU A 155 -5.95 29.73 -18.24
CA LEU A 155 -5.16 30.83 -17.64
C LEU A 155 -5.16 32.07 -18.56
N ASP A 156 -4.99 31.90 -19.88
CA ASP A 156 -5.03 32.98 -20.85
C ASP A 156 -6.41 33.66 -20.86
N ASP A 157 -7.51 32.89 -20.82
CA ASP A 157 -8.89 33.42 -20.79
C ASP A 157 -9.16 34.24 -19.50
N TYR A 158 -8.52 33.91 -18.39
CA TYR A 158 -8.62 34.66 -17.12
C TYR A 158 -7.54 35.75 -16.98
N GLY A 159 -6.57 35.85 -17.88
CA GLY A 159 -5.46 36.79 -17.79
C GLY A 159 -4.53 36.51 -16.60
N ILE A 160 -4.34 35.23 -16.27
CA ILE A 160 -3.54 34.78 -15.12
C ILE A 160 -2.22 34.19 -15.61
N GLU A 161 -1.13 34.57 -14.98
CA GLU A 161 0.17 33.92 -15.07
C GLU A 161 0.52 33.34 -13.71
N ILE A 162 1.05 32.09 -13.67
CA ILE A 162 1.47 31.38 -12.46
C ILE A 162 2.99 31.24 -12.50
N HIS A 163 3.67 31.93 -11.57
CA HIS A 163 5.13 31.89 -11.41
C HIS A 163 5.54 31.36 -10.04
N LYS A 164 4.66 31.44 -9.06
CA LYS A 164 4.91 31.03 -7.66
C LYS A 164 3.64 30.54 -6.99
N MET A 165 3.78 29.93 -5.83
CA MET A 165 2.64 29.37 -5.07
C MET A 165 1.57 30.41 -4.72
N ASP A 166 1.97 31.64 -4.40
CA ASP A 166 1.00 32.71 -4.09
C ASP A 166 0.07 33.05 -5.25
N ASP A 167 0.48 32.84 -6.49
CA ASP A 167 -0.35 33.12 -7.66
C ASP A 167 -1.57 32.17 -7.71
N LEU A 168 -1.51 31.02 -7.04
CA LEU A 168 -2.62 30.08 -6.91
C LEU A 168 -3.76 30.62 -6.03
N LYS A 169 -3.50 31.66 -5.21
CA LYS A 169 -4.52 32.32 -4.37
C LYS A 169 -5.41 33.30 -5.15
N ASN A 170 -5.25 33.38 -6.48
CA ASN A 170 -6.07 34.25 -7.33
C ASN A 170 -7.53 33.80 -7.30
N ASP A 171 -8.44 34.74 -7.04
CA ASP A 171 -9.88 34.48 -6.90
C ASP A 171 -10.51 33.79 -8.13
N ASN A 172 -10.00 34.05 -9.33
CA ASN A 172 -10.47 33.40 -10.56
C ASN A 172 -10.11 31.92 -10.66
N LEU A 173 -9.16 31.44 -9.83
CA LEU A 173 -8.80 30.02 -9.73
C LEU A 173 -9.66 29.29 -8.70
N LYS A 174 -10.49 30.00 -7.94
CA LYS A 174 -11.35 29.37 -6.94
C LYS A 174 -12.26 28.31 -7.60
N ASN A 175 -12.25 27.11 -7.02
CA ASN A 175 -12.94 25.91 -7.54
C ASN A 175 -12.39 25.38 -8.90
N ASN A 176 -11.21 25.83 -9.33
CA ASN A 176 -10.55 25.40 -10.57
C ASN A 176 -9.17 24.80 -10.29
N ILE A 177 -8.82 24.56 -9.03
CA ILE A 177 -7.60 23.85 -8.62
C ILE A 177 -8.00 22.45 -8.20
N LEU A 178 -7.32 21.44 -8.77
CA LEU A 178 -7.43 20.05 -8.41
C LEU A 178 -6.18 19.63 -7.64
N LEU A 179 -6.35 18.99 -6.51
CA LEU A 179 -5.27 18.41 -5.72
C LEU A 179 -5.41 16.89 -5.68
N VAL A 180 -4.30 16.20 -5.44
CA VAL A 180 -4.32 14.77 -5.13
C VAL A 180 -5.04 14.58 -3.78
N ASP A 181 -5.89 13.57 -3.68
CA ASP A 181 -6.61 13.23 -2.44
C ASP A 181 -5.70 12.40 -1.51
N ASP A 182 -4.64 13.05 -1.03
CA ASP A 182 -3.68 12.50 -0.09
C ASP A 182 -3.33 13.57 0.95
N SER A 183 -3.56 13.28 2.22
CA SER A 183 -3.45 14.24 3.31
C SER A 183 -2.04 14.82 3.46
N GLN A 184 -1.00 13.99 3.28
CA GLN A 184 0.39 14.46 3.36
C GLN A 184 0.81 15.27 2.14
N ALA A 185 0.38 14.87 0.94
CA ALA A 185 0.65 15.63 -0.27
C ALA A 185 0.03 17.03 -0.19
N ILE A 186 -1.21 17.14 0.28
CA ILE A 186 -1.91 18.42 0.48
C ILE A 186 -1.18 19.27 1.53
N MET A 187 -0.79 18.67 2.66
CA MET A 187 -0.05 19.37 3.72
C MET A 187 1.30 19.88 3.21
N SER A 188 2.03 19.07 2.45
CA SER A 188 3.32 19.48 1.85
C SER A 188 3.15 20.68 0.90
N VAL A 189 2.07 20.73 0.12
CA VAL A 189 1.73 21.89 -0.72
C VAL A 189 1.46 23.12 0.13
N GLY A 190 0.70 22.97 1.23
CA GLY A 190 0.43 24.07 2.17
C GLY A 190 1.71 24.62 2.81
N LEU A 191 2.58 23.74 3.30
CA LEU A 191 3.88 24.11 3.88
C LEU A 191 4.76 24.87 2.87
N LEU A 192 4.89 24.37 1.65
CA LEU A 192 5.58 25.07 0.56
C LEU A 192 4.97 26.44 0.27
N GLY A 193 3.66 26.57 0.32
CA GLY A 193 2.94 27.85 0.16
C GLY A 193 3.22 28.85 1.26
N CYS A 194 3.76 28.40 2.39
CA CYS A 194 4.19 29.20 3.53
C CYS A 194 5.73 29.36 3.62
N ASP A 195 6.47 28.98 2.59
CA ASP A 195 7.95 28.95 2.57
C ASP A 195 8.56 28.10 3.69
N LEU A 196 7.86 27.02 4.08
CA LEU A 196 8.28 26.06 5.09
C LEU A 196 8.77 24.75 4.47
N ASP A 197 9.48 23.94 5.25
CA ASP A 197 9.90 22.61 4.83
C ASP A 197 8.67 21.74 4.58
N PRO A 198 8.48 21.19 3.35
CA PRO A 198 7.32 20.37 2.99
C PRO A 198 7.24 19.05 3.78
N THR A 199 8.31 18.67 4.48
CA THR A 199 8.38 17.46 5.31
C THR A 199 8.30 17.76 6.81
N SER A 200 8.03 19.03 7.19
CA SER A 200 7.99 19.44 8.61
C SER A 200 6.90 18.70 9.39
N GLY A 201 7.31 18.01 10.45
CA GLY A 201 6.41 17.43 11.47
C GLY A 201 6.13 18.39 12.63
N ASN A 202 6.59 19.66 12.56
CA ASN A 202 6.37 20.65 13.60
C ASN A 202 4.93 21.14 13.58
N LEU A 203 4.21 21.00 14.71
CA LEU A 203 2.81 21.40 14.82
C LEU A 203 2.56 22.90 14.56
N ASP A 204 3.53 23.76 14.90
CA ASP A 204 3.42 25.20 14.62
C ASP A 204 3.55 25.52 13.13
N ASP A 205 4.28 24.73 12.37
CA ASP A 205 4.40 24.84 10.92
C ASP A 205 3.13 24.29 10.23
N ILE A 206 2.68 23.13 10.68
CA ILE A 206 1.43 22.49 10.19
C ILE A 206 0.23 23.43 10.42
N ALA A 207 0.18 24.14 11.55
CA ALA A 207 -0.89 25.08 11.83
C ALA A 207 -0.90 26.35 10.94
N LYS A 208 0.20 26.63 10.23
CA LYS A 208 0.30 27.74 9.27
C LYS A 208 -0.05 27.34 7.84
N ALA A 209 0.15 26.06 7.52
CA ALA A 209 -0.10 25.47 6.20
C ALA A 209 -1.57 25.30 5.91
#